data_3d3ec717fed0a5ad0a45da44204ff1b9
#
_entry.id   3d3ec717fed0a5ad0a45da44204ff1b9
#
_cell.length_a   1.000
_cell.length_b   1.000
_cell.length_c   1.000
_cell.angle_alpha   90.00
_cell.angle_beta   90.00
_cell.angle_gamma   90.00
#
_symmetry.space_group_name_H-M   'P 1'
#
loop_
_entity.id
_entity.type
_entity.pdbx_description
1 polymer ?
#
loop_
_entity_poly.entity_id
_entity_poly.type
_entity_poly.pdbx_seq_one_letter_code
_entity_poly.pdbx_strand_id
1 'polypeptide(L)'
;MKRNIITLLAGVLLITFLAWLSLKLMSKKGKSDAELIEFAISDTSSISQIIITDAQSNKITLVNKNGLWAESNGDCISQQNVSFILDAVKSIEFKGYLPENSTRKFTELMASQHTKVEFFVDGEWQKTWYIGPSSQDHYGQIMLLETKDEGKSTHPVMMRIKGLKGIIEPRFFADKRKWMCTNIFALSVDEINSVNVQFIDEPSRSFSVKKNKQNFIVKQGLNSLSVVDTANIYRYLQAYKKIHFALPNYEMSPRQCDSIKKSLPFCKLQVNQTNGKSTLLKMYRIKAKEEERNEFGELVNMDMNNFWCILPNGQLVKCQYFVFNPLLLGHVYFPAMVLEKKPPTK
;
A
#
# COMPACT_ATOMS: atom_id res chain seq x y z
N MET A 1 2.93 -3.52 79.30
CA MET A 1 3.15 -2.42 78.42
C MET A 1 3.59 -2.89 76.96
N LYS A 2 4.58 -3.76 76.80
CA LYS A 2 5.08 -4.20 75.45
C LYS A 2 3.99 -4.83 74.57
N ARG A 3 3.06 -5.63 75.11
CA ARG A 3 2.01 -6.31 74.36
C ARG A 3 0.97 -5.35 73.73
N ASN A 4 0.65 -4.24 74.42
CA ASN A 4 -0.28 -3.24 73.93
C ASN A 4 0.31 -2.35 72.83
N ILE A 5 1.65 -2.16 72.87
CA ILE A 5 2.38 -1.41 71.80
C ILE A 5 2.42 -2.23 70.50
N ILE A 6 2.63 -3.53 70.59
CA ILE A 6 2.66 -4.40 69.41
C ILE A 6 1.28 -4.49 68.72
N THR A 7 0.20 -4.58 69.52
CA THR A 7 -1.18 -4.57 68.97
C THR A 7 -1.54 -3.22 68.35
N LEU A 8 -1.04 -2.12 68.89
CA LEU A 8 -1.27 -0.78 68.35
C LEU A 8 -0.49 -0.57 67.05
N LEU A 9 0.75 -1.04 66.93
CA LEU A 9 1.56 -1.03 65.73
C LEU A 9 0.96 -1.91 64.62
N ALA A 10 0.47 -3.11 64.95
CA ALA A 10 -0.21 -3.99 64.01
C ALA A 10 -1.51 -3.37 63.47
N GLY A 11 -2.27 -2.66 64.32
CA GLY A 11 -3.46 -1.94 63.91
C GLY A 11 -3.18 -0.79 62.94
N VAL A 12 -2.12 0.00 63.22
CA VAL A 12 -1.71 1.09 62.34
C VAL A 12 -1.24 0.55 60.98
N LEU A 13 -0.45 -0.53 60.97
CA LEU A 13 0.01 -1.19 59.72
C LEU A 13 -1.17 -1.74 58.90
N LEU A 14 -2.15 -2.31 59.56
CA LEU A 14 -3.37 -2.80 58.89
C LEU A 14 -4.17 -1.65 58.25
N ILE A 15 -4.34 -0.54 58.98
CA ILE A 15 -5.06 0.64 58.48
C ILE A 15 -4.32 1.28 57.32
N THR A 16 -3.01 1.42 57.41
CA THR A 16 -2.19 1.97 56.29
C THR A 16 -2.21 1.06 55.08
N PHE A 17 -2.19 -0.26 55.25
CA PHE A 17 -2.33 -1.23 54.18
C PHE A 17 -3.72 -1.18 53.53
N LEU A 18 -4.79 -1.11 54.31
CA LEU A 18 -6.15 -0.99 53.80
C LEU A 18 -6.38 0.36 53.12
N ALA A 19 -5.83 1.46 53.65
CA ALA A 19 -5.84 2.75 52.98
C ALA A 19 -5.08 2.74 51.65
N TRP A 20 -3.90 2.14 51.61
CA TRP A 20 -3.13 1.96 50.37
C TRP A 20 -3.88 1.07 49.34
N LEU A 21 -4.49 -0.03 49.83
CA LEU A 21 -5.27 -0.93 48.97
C LEU A 21 -6.54 -0.21 48.44
N SER A 22 -7.22 0.58 49.29
CA SER A 22 -8.41 1.36 48.88
C SER A 22 -8.02 2.44 47.84
N LEU A 23 -6.91 3.16 48.04
CA LEU A 23 -6.42 4.14 47.10
C LEU A 23 -6.03 3.48 45.74
N LYS A 24 -5.41 2.29 45.78
CA LYS A 24 -5.09 1.50 44.61
C LYS A 24 -6.32 0.96 43.87
N LEU A 25 -7.37 0.59 44.62
CA LEU A 25 -8.65 0.15 44.05
C LEU A 25 -9.48 1.33 43.53
N MET A 26 -9.43 2.50 44.21
CA MET A 26 -10.09 3.73 43.78
C MET A 26 -9.39 4.34 42.55
N SER A 27 -8.08 4.24 42.41
CA SER A 27 -7.36 4.67 41.22
C SER A 27 -7.70 3.79 39.99
N LYS A 28 -8.20 2.57 40.18
CA LYS A 28 -8.76 1.71 39.16
C LYS A 28 -10.25 1.89 38.93
N LYS A 29 -10.96 2.55 39.81
CA LYS A 29 -12.40 2.82 39.73
C LYS A 29 -12.62 4.29 39.43
N GLY A 30 -12.87 4.60 38.18
CA GLY A 30 -13.48 5.86 37.82
C GLY A 30 -12.67 6.85 37.06
N LYS A 31 -11.87 6.39 36.07
CA LYS A 31 -11.66 7.26 34.94
C LYS A 31 -12.94 7.22 34.11
N SER A 32 -13.56 8.37 33.96
CA SER A 32 -14.77 8.56 33.17
C SER A 32 -14.52 8.11 31.73
N ASP A 33 -15.48 7.46 31.07
CA ASP A 33 -15.44 7.16 29.63
C ASP A 33 -15.13 8.41 28.79
N ALA A 34 -15.39 9.60 29.32
CA ALA A 34 -15.05 10.88 28.70
C ALA A 34 -13.53 11.09 28.47
N GLU A 35 -12.68 10.43 29.26
CA GLU A 35 -11.21 10.51 29.08
C GLU A 35 -10.72 9.63 27.95
N LEU A 36 -11.48 8.64 27.51
CA LEU A 36 -11.15 7.74 26.41
C LEU A 36 -11.55 8.29 25.02
N ILE A 37 -11.71 9.58 24.88
CA ILE A 37 -11.90 10.29 23.62
C ILE A 37 -10.58 10.77 23.00
N GLU A 38 -9.46 10.60 23.69
CA GLU A 38 -8.14 11.01 23.24
C GLU A 38 -7.51 9.98 22.28
N PHE A 39 -8.05 9.86 21.11
CA PHE A 39 -7.56 8.95 20.08
C PHE A 39 -6.23 9.42 19.47
N ALA A 40 -6.02 10.72 19.33
CA ALA A 40 -4.87 11.29 18.64
C ALA A 40 -3.52 10.86 19.26
N ILE A 41 -2.51 10.73 18.38
CA ILE A 41 -1.11 10.68 18.75
C ILE A 41 -0.46 11.90 18.10
N SER A 42 -0.08 12.89 18.90
CA SER A 42 0.41 14.19 18.43
C SER A 42 1.75 14.08 17.73
N ASP A 43 2.68 13.29 18.29
CA ASP A 43 3.96 12.99 17.68
C ASP A 43 3.91 11.67 16.91
N THR A 44 3.55 11.76 15.64
CA THR A 44 3.51 10.59 14.76
C THR A 44 4.90 10.09 14.34
N SER A 45 5.97 10.87 14.57
CA SER A 45 7.34 10.45 14.25
C SER A 45 7.87 9.37 15.21
N SER A 46 7.34 9.33 16.43
CA SER A 46 7.64 8.33 17.45
C SER A 46 6.93 6.98 17.22
N ILE A 47 5.95 6.93 16.29
CA ILE A 47 5.27 5.67 15.97
C ILE A 47 6.24 4.73 15.26
N SER A 48 6.56 3.63 15.93
CA SER A 48 7.49 2.60 15.45
C SER A 48 6.81 1.48 14.68
N GLN A 49 5.53 1.18 15.01
CA GLN A 49 4.78 0.08 14.37
C GLN A 49 3.28 0.36 14.39
N ILE A 50 2.61 -0.06 13.32
CA ILE A 50 1.15 -0.06 13.19
C ILE A 50 0.71 -1.46 12.77
N ILE A 51 -0.25 -2.04 13.49
CA ILE A 51 -0.85 -3.32 13.13
C ILE A 51 -2.31 -3.08 12.79
N ILE A 52 -2.74 -3.50 11.61
CA ILE A 52 -4.13 -3.40 11.16
C ILE A 52 -4.68 -4.79 10.96
N THR A 53 -5.82 -5.08 11.61
CA THR A 53 -6.55 -6.34 11.49
C THR A 53 -8.00 -6.03 11.13
N ASP A 54 -8.50 -6.61 10.04
CA ASP A 54 -9.90 -6.44 9.62
C ASP A 54 -10.84 -7.48 10.27
N ALA A 55 -12.14 -7.34 10.00
CA ALA A 55 -13.17 -8.23 10.53
C ALA A 55 -13.04 -9.69 10.03
N GLN A 56 -12.32 -9.93 8.94
CA GLN A 56 -12.02 -11.26 8.40
C GLN A 56 -10.71 -11.83 8.95
N SER A 57 -10.10 -11.19 9.93
CA SER A 57 -8.81 -11.56 10.53
C SER A 57 -7.61 -11.46 9.57
N ASN A 58 -7.74 -10.78 8.44
CA ASN A 58 -6.56 -10.41 7.66
C ASN A 58 -5.76 -9.40 8.46
N LYS A 59 -4.43 -9.54 8.42
CA LYS A 59 -3.52 -8.72 9.22
C LYS A 59 -2.38 -8.20 8.39
N ILE A 60 -2.04 -6.93 8.57
CA ILE A 60 -0.80 -6.33 8.09
C ILE A 60 -0.07 -5.65 9.24
N THR A 61 1.25 -5.75 9.22
CA THR A 61 2.13 -5.11 10.21
C THR A 61 3.08 -4.18 9.48
N LEU A 62 2.94 -2.88 9.73
CA LEU A 62 3.76 -1.81 9.18
C LEU A 62 4.81 -1.43 10.23
N VAL A 63 6.07 -1.37 9.84
CA VAL A 63 7.19 -1.06 10.73
C VAL A 63 7.97 0.14 10.20
N ASN A 64 8.22 1.10 11.06
CA ASN A 64 9.06 2.26 10.78
C ASN A 64 10.53 1.92 11.01
N LYS A 65 11.36 2.09 9.97
CA LYS A 65 12.82 1.94 10.06
C LYS A 65 13.47 3.27 9.66
N ASN A 66 13.79 4.08 10.66
CA ASN A 66 14.45 5.39 10.44
C ASN A 66 13.68 6.32 9.48
N GLY A 67 12.37 6.41 9.64
CA GLY A 67 11.50 7.26 8.81
C GLY A 67 10.99 6.60 7.53
N LEU A 68 11.51 5.43 7.16
CA LEU A 68 11.01 4.65 6.03
C LEU A 68 10.16 3.48 6.53
N TRP A 69 8.93 3.42 6.07
CA TRP A 69 8.00 2.36 6.44
C TRP A 69 8.12 1.15 5.51
N ALA A 70 8.03 -0.04 6.08
CA ALA A 70 8.02 -1.32 5.37
C ALA A 70 7.01 -2.29 6.01
N GLU A 71 6.61 -3.34 5.32
CA GLU A 71 5.95 -4.47 5.98
C GLU A 71 6.96 -5.19 6.88
N SER A 72 6.48 -5.84 7.93
CA SER A 72 7.34 -6.54 8.91
C SER A 72 8.29 -7.59 8.29
N ASN A 73 7.91 -8.18 7.15
CA ASN A 73 8.75 -9.10 6.37
C ASN A 73 9.81 -8.40 5.50
N GLY A 74 9.82 -7.06 5.49
CA GLY A 74 10.74 -6.24 4.70
C GLY A 74 10.22 -5.83 3.32
N ASP A 75 8.99 -6.23 2.94
CA ASP A 75 8.41 -5.80 1.69
C ASP A 75 8.19 -4.29 1.65
N CYS A 76 8.47 -3.71 0.49
CA CYS A 76 8.22 -2.29 0.24
C CYS A 76 6.72 -1.98 0.27
N ILE A 77 6.36 -0.88 0.93
CA ILE A 77 4.98 -0.38 1.01
C ILE A 77 4.87 1.06 0.53
N SER A 78 3.65 1.45 0.16
CA SER A 78 3.31 2.82 -0.24
C SER A 78 3.48 3.79 0.93
N GLN A 79 4.51 4.64 0.87
CA GLN A 79 4.74 5.69 1.87
C GLN A 79 3.60 6.70 1.89
N GLN A 80 2.93 6.92 0.76
CA GLN A 80 1.77 7.81 0.68
C GLN A 80 0.58 7.27 1.50
N ASN A 81 0.31 5.96 1.45
CA ASN A 81 -0.76 5.36 2.26
C ASN A 81 -0.43 5.45 3.75
N VAL A 82 0.83 5.28 4.12
CA VAL A 82 1.29 5.48 5.50
C VAL A 82 1.08 6.93 5.91
N SER A 83 1.46 7.91 5.09
CA SER A 83 1.23 9.33 5.37
C SER A 83 -0.25 9.63 5.63
N PHE A 84 -1.17 9.07 4.83
CA PHE A 84 -2.61 9.23 5.07
C PHE A 84 -3.09 8.67 6.42
N ILE A 85 -2.49 7.58 6.89
CA ILE A 85 -2.75 7.06 8.24
C ILE A 85 -2.19 8.01 9.30
N LEU A 86 -0.93 8.41 9.19
CA LEU A 86 -0.28 9.28 10.18
C LEU A 86 -0.97 10.64 10.28
N ASP A 87 -1.43 11.21 9.15
CA ASP A 87 -2.23 12.44 9.13
C ASP A 87 -3.58 12.24 9.84
N ALA A 88 -4.23 11.09 9.64
CA ALA A 88 -5.47 10.77 10.34
C ALA A 88 -5.24 10.61 11.84
N VAL A 89 -4.17 9.91 12.23
CA VAL A 89 -3.79 9.68 13.64
C VAL A 89 -3.50 11.00 14.37
N LYS A 90 -2.84 11.94 13.70
CA LYS A 90 -2.53 13.26 14.25
C LYS A 90 -3.76 14.17 14.35
N SER A 91 -4.68 14.06 13.39
CA SER A 91 -5.76 15.03 13.20
C SER A 91 -7.13 14.53 13.63
N ILE A 92 -7.23 13.32 14.20
CA ILE A 92 -8.49 12.79 14.70
C ILE A 92 -8.95 13.59 15.91
N GLU A 93 -10.24 13.91 15.95
CA GLU A 93 -10.86 14.65 17.06
C GLU A 93 -12.22 14.06 17.41
N PHE A 94 -12.62 14.29 18.64
CA PHE A 94 -13.94 13.91 19.15
C PHE A 94 -15.03 14.72 18.44
N LYS A 95 -16.05 14.02 17.90
CA LYS A 95 -17.20 14.63 17.25
C LYS A 95 -18.42 14.70 18.19
N GLY A 96 -18.59 13.69 19.03
CA GLY A 96 -19.72 13.63 19.96
C GLY A 96 -19.99 12.23 20.48
N TYR A 97 -20.88 12.15 21.47
CA TYR A 97 -21.39 10.89 21.99
C TYR A 97 -22.51 10.33 21.10
N LEU A 98 -22.68 9.03 21.15
CA LEU A 98 -23.84 8.38 20.53
C LEU A 98 -25.09 8.63 21.39
N PRO A 99 -26.27 8.74 20.75
CA PRO A 99 -27.54 8.69 21.51
C PRO A 99 -27.64 7.40 22.29
N GLU A 100 -28.17 7.47 23.54
CA GLU A 100 -28.21 6.35 24.46
C GLU A 100 -28.92 5.12 23.88
N ASN A 101 -30.03 5.33 23.19
CA ASN A 101 -30.78 4.27 22.49
C ASN A 101 -30.01 3.58 21.36
N SER A 102 -28.96 4.21 20.84
CA SER A 102 -28.13 3.69 19.73
C SER A 102 -26.84 3.04 20.22
N THR A 103 -26.35 3.44 21.40
CA THR A 103 -25.06 3.00 21.95
C THR A 103 -24.97 1.48 22.06
N ARG A 104 -26.01 0.84 22.58
CA ARG A 104 -26.06 -0.62 22.72
C ARG A 104 -25.94 -1.32 21.36
N LYS A 105 -26.72 -0.89 20.37
CA LYS A 105 -26.69 -1.45 19.00
C LYS A 105 -25.30 -1.35 18.37
N PHE A 106 -24.64 -0.19 18.48
CA PHE A 106 -23.32 -0.01 17.92
C PHE A 106 -22.25 -0.76 18.70
N THR A 107 -22.36 -0.91 20.01
CA THR A 107 -21.46 -1.76 20.80
C THR A 107 -21.54 -3.22 20.37
N GLU A 108 -22.75 -3.76 20.18
CA GLU A 108 -22.97 -5.11 19.69
C GLU A 108 -22.45 -5.30 18.25
N LEU A 109 -22.70 -4.33 17.36
CA LEU A 109 -22.21 -4.36 15.98
C LEU A 109 -20.67 -4.33 15.93
N MET A 110 -20.05 -3.47 16.71
CA MET A 110 -18.60 -3.38 16.78
C MET A 110 -17.92 -4.60 17.40
N ALA A 111 -18.63 -5.38 18.21
CA ALA A 111 -18.09 -6.63 18.73
C ALA A 111 -17.78 -7.66 17.60
N SER A 112 -18.53 -7.60 16.51
CA SER A 112 -18.37 -8.53 15.36
C SER A 112 -17.78 -7.90 14.11
N GLN A 113 -17.92 -6.59 13.94
CA GLN A 113 -17.54 -5.89 12.71
C GLN A 113 -16.75 -4.61 13.04
N HIS A 114 -15.44 -4.73 13.09
CA HIS A 114 -14.55 -3.58 13.26
C HIS A 114 -13.20 -3.83 12.57
N THR A 115 -12.51 -2.75 12.28
CA THR A 115 -11.08 -2.79 11.96
C THR A 115 -10.30 -2.42 13.21
N LYS A 116 -9.46 -3.33 13.69
CA LYS A 116 -8.59 -3.12 14.85
C LYS A 116 -7.26 -2.52 14.37
N VAL A 117 -6.84 -1.40 14.95
CA VAL A 117 -5.58 -0.73 14.64
C VAL A 117 -4.78 -0.52 15.93
N GLU A 118 -3.64 -1.17 16.03
CA GLU A 118 -2.76 -1.11 17.19
C GLU A 118 -1.56 -0.21 16.89
N PHE A 119 -1.30 0.77 17.73
CA PHE A 119 -0.19 1.72 17.60
C PHE A 119 0.87 1.44 18.66
N PHE A 120 2.11 1.34 18.19
CA PHE A 120 3.30 1.18 19.02
C PHE A 120 4.15 2.43 18.89
N VAL A 121 4.53 3.00 20.02
CA VAL A 121 5.42 4.16 20.13
C VAL A 121 6.69 3.70 20.81
N ASP A 122 7.84 3.99 20.22
CA ASP A 122 9.17 3.58 20.71
C ASP A 122 9.26 2.06 21.03
N GLY A 123 8.53 1.24 20.27
CA GLY A 123 8.50 -0.21 20.41
C GLY A 123 7.48 -0.74 21.43
N GLU A 124 6.81 0.12 22.21
CA GLU A 124 5.80 -0.27 23.18
C GLU A 124 4.38 0.01 22.67
N TRP A 125 3.45 -0.94 22.90
CA TRP A 125 2.05 -0.72 22.60
C TRP A 125 1.50 0.42 23.48
N GLN A 126 0.81 1.38 22.81
CA GLN A 126 0.26 2.55 23.47
C GLN A 126 -1.26 2.63 23.38
N LYS A 127 -1.81 2.47 22.18
CA LYS A 127 -3.24 2.61 21.92
C LYS A 127 -3.73 1.58 20.91
N THR A 128 -5.00 1.21 21.03
CA THR A 128 -5.74 0.45 20.02
C THR A 128 -7.01 1.20 19.66
N TRP A 129 -7.20 1.43 18.37
CA TRP A 129 -8.45 1.90 17.82
C TRP A 129 -9.26 0.73 17.30
N TYR A 130 -10.52 0.67 17.69
CA TYR A 130 -11.51 -0.19 17.08
C TYR A 130 -12.41 0.67 16.22
N ILE A 131 -12.24 0.58 14.91
CA ILE A 131 -12.92 1.39 13.90
C ILE A 131 -14.17 0.63 13.47
N GLY A 132 -15.34 1.13 13.83
CA GLY A 132 -16.64 0.57 13.48
C GLY A 132 -17.25 1.24 12.24
N PRO A 133 -18.59 1.23 12.11
CA PRO A 133 -19.29 1.82 10.99
C PRO A 133 -19.19 3.36 10.98
N SER A 134 -19.49 3.96 9.83
CA SER A 134 -19.63 5.41 9.70
C SER A 134 -20.88 5.91 10.45
N SER A 135 -20.86 7.19 10.85
CA SER A 135 -22.06 7.88 11.28
C SER A 135 -23.08 8.01 10.14
N GLN A 136 -24.36 8.23 10.47
CA GLN A 136 -25.44 8.32 9.46
C GLN A 136 -25.25 9.46 8.47
N ASP A 137 -24.64 10.56 8.90
CA ASP A 137 -24.31 11.71 8.06
C ASP A 137 -23.04 11.53 7.22
N HIS A 138 -22.35 10.38 7.34
CA HIS A 138 -21.06 10.07 6.73
C HIS A 138 -19.92 11.08 7.00
N TYR A 139 -20.07 11.89 8.05
CA TYR A 139 -19.06 12.88 8.49
C TYR A 139 -18.38 12.49 9.81
N GLY A 140 -18.40 11.22 10.15
CA GLY A 140 -17.76 10.67 11.33
C GLY A 140 -17.70 9.16 11.30
N GLN A 141 -16.98 8.63 12.26
CA GLN A 141 -16.76 7.20 12.43
C GLN A 141 -17.06 6.82 13.87
N ILE A 142 -17.78 5.72 14.05
CA ILE A 142 -18.04 5.17 15.38
C ILE A 142 -16.83 4.34 15.77
N MET A 143 -16.23 4.66 16.91
CA MET A 143 -14.96 4.08 17.32
C MET A 143 -14.92 3.80 18.83
N LEU A 144 -14.11 2.79 19.21
CA LEU A 144 -13.72 2.52 20.60
C LEU A 144 -12.22 2.71 20.75
N LEU A 145 -11.81 3.24 21.89
CA LEU A 145 -10.41 3.40 22.27
C LEU A 145 -10.03 2.39 23.35
N GLU A 146 -8.81 1.88 23.25
CA GLU A 146 -8.12 1.16 24.31
C GLU A 146 -6.74 1.76 24.49
N THR A 147 -6.34 2.02 25.73
CA THR A 147 -5.04 2.58 26.07
C THR A 147 -4.33 1.72 27.10
N LYS A 148 -2.98 1.86 27.19
CA LYS A 148 -2.17 1.13 28.17
C LYS A 148 -2.58 1.43 29.61
N ASP A 149 -2.95 2.68 29.89
CA ASP A 149 -3.18 3.15 31.26
C ASP A 149 -4.61 2.93 31.71
N GLU A 150 -5.58 2.98 30.80
CA GLU A 150 -7.02 3.03 31.15
C GLU A 150 -7.78 1.78 30.70
N GLY A 151 -7.17 0.94 29.85
CA GLY A 151 -7.82 -0.21 29.26
C GLY A 151 -8.76 0.18 28.12
N LYS A 152 -9.74 -0.69 27.85
CA LYS A 152 -10.70 -0.53 26.75
C LYS A 152 -11.95 0.22 27.21
N SER A 153 -12.36 1.22 26.43
CA SER A 153 -13.62 1.93 26.62
C SER A 153 -14.82 0.98 26.57
N THR A 154 -15.82 1.22 27.40
CA THR A 154 -17.05 0.42 27.44
C THR A 154 -18.06 0.83 26.37
N HIS A 155 -18.02 2.09 25.95
CA HIS A 155 -18.97 2.66 25.00
C HIS A 155 -18.25 3.30 23.80
N PRO A 156 -18.76 3.11 22.58
CA PRO A 156 -18.23 3.76 21.40
C PRO A 156 -18.60 5.25 21.38
N VAL A 157 -17.73 6.03 20.74
CA VAL A 157 -17.92 7.46 20.50
C VAL A 157 -17.84 7.78 19.01
N MET A 158 -18.32 8.94 18.60
CA MET A 158 -18.15 9.44 17.24
C MET A 158 -16.87 10.25 17.16
N MET A 159 -16.02 9.88 16.20
CA MET A 159 -14.77 10.56 15.88
C MET A 159 -14.82 11.11 14.47
N ARG A 160 -14.03 12.15 14.18
CA ARG A 160 -13.83 12.72 12.84
C ARG A 160 -12.37 13.15 12.65
N ILE A 161 -11.99 13.42 11.42
CA ILE A 161 -10.70 14.05 11.13
C ILE A 161 -10.93 15.55 10.99
N LYS A 162 -10.17 16.35 11.71
CA LYS A 162 -10.25 17.81 11.70
C LYS A 162 -10.10 18.34 10.27
N GLY A 163 -11.04 19.18 9.86
CA GLY A 163 -11.03 19.82 8.53
C GLY A 163 -11.42 18.92 7.36
N LEU A 164 -11.72 17.62 7.59
CA LEU A 164 -12.14 16.68 6.56
C LEU A 164 -13.62 16.33 6.72
N LYS A 165 -14.36 16.40 5.60
CA LYS A 165 -15.71 15.85 5.48
C LYS A 165 -15.58 14.44 4.90
N GLY A 166 -15.79 13.40 5.72
CA GLY A 166 -15.70 12.02 5.27
C GLY A 166 -15.46 11.03 6.40
N ILE A 167 -15.32 9.77 6.01
CA ILE A 167 -15.13 8.63 6.90
C ILE A 167 -13.65 8.29 7.08
N ILE A 168 -13.32 7.65 8.19
CA ILE A 168 -11.93 7.34 8.60
C ILE A 168 -11.51 5.97 8.06
N GLU A 169 -12.42 4.99 8.11
CA GLU A 169 -12.17 3.58 7.87
C GLU A 169 -11.41 3.27 6.56
N PRO A 170 -11.70 3.91 5.40
CA PRO A 170 -11.04 3.56 4.15
C PRO A 170 -9.52 3.78 4.11
N ARG A 171 -8.93 4.41 5.14
CA ARG A 171 -7.47 4.55 5.27
C ARG A 171 -6.81 3.34 5.93
N PHE A 172 -7.59 2.54 6.66
CA PHE A 172 -7.12 1.46 7.52
C PHE A 172 -7.53 0.11 6.94
N PHE A 173 -6.79 -0.39 5.96
CA PHE A 173 -7.08 -1.66 5.31
C PHE A 173 -5.99 -2.70 5.62
N ALA A 174 -6.40 -3.95 5.85
CA ALA A 174 -5.51 -5.08 6.12
C ALA A 174 -5.07 -5.82 4.83
N ASP A 175 -5.67 -5.51 3.68
CA ASP A 175 -5.29 -6.12 2.40
C ASP A 175 -3.88 -5.67 1.98
N LYS A 176 -2.91 -6.58 2.08
CA LYS A 176 -1.50 -6.34 1.74
C LYS A 176 -1.29 -5.80 0.33
N ARG A 177 -2.15 -6.19 -0.64
CA ARG A 177 -2.03 -5.76 -2.03
C ARG A 177 -2.20 -4.25 -2.18
N LYS A 178 -3.03 -3.62 -1.33
CA LYS A 178 -3.23 -2.17 -1.31
C LYS A 178 -2.02 -1.39 -0.79
N TRP A 179 -1.13 -2.08 -0.06
CA TRP A 179 0.09 -1.48 0.50
C TRP A 179 1.29 -1.56 -0.42
N MET A 180 1.26 -2.39 -1.46
CA MET A 180 2.43 -2.64 -2.31
C MET A 180 2.99 -1.38 -2.92
N CYS A 181 4.32 -1.28 -2.97
CA CYS A 181 5.01 -0.33 -3.83
C CYS A 181 4.70 -0.64 -5.29
N THR A 182 4.19 0.35 -6.02
CA THR A 182 3.86 0.19 -7.43
C THR A 182 5.05 0.39 -8.37
N ASN A 183 6.19 0.88 -7.87
CA ASN A 183 7.39 1.13 -8.66
C ASN A 183 7.98 -0.16 -9.24
N ILE A 184 8.19 -0.15 -10.57
CA ILE A 184 8.91 -1.20 -11.30
C ILE A 184 10.32 -0.71 -11.64
N PHE A 185 10.43 0.49 -12.19
CA PHE A 185 11.70 1.16 -12.47
C PHE A 185 11.72 2.56 -11.87
N ALA A 186 12.86 2.90 -11.27
CA ALA A 186 13.21 4.23 -10.80
C ALA A 186 14.70 4.44 -11.11
N LEU A 187 15.06 4.38 -12.41
CA LEU A 187 16.44 4.31 -12.88
C LEU A 187 16.84 5.62 -13.56
N SER A 188 18.03 6.13 -13.22
CA SER A 188 18.71 7.14 -13.99
C SER A 188 19.36 6.51 -15.24
N VAL A 189 19.68 7.32 -16.26
CA VAL A 189 20.32 6.85 -17.50
C VAL A 189 21.65 6.13 -17.22
N ASP A 190 22.41 6.61 -16.24
CA ASP A 190 23.72 6.04 -15.90
C ASP A 190 23.62 4.66 -15.24
N GLU A 191 22.51 4.35 -14.62
CA GLU A 191 22.27 3.04 -14.01
C GLU A 191 21.86 1.97 -15.02
N ILE A 192 21.52 2.36 -16.27
CA ILE A 192 21.09 1.42 -17.31
C ILE A 192 22.29 0.98 -18.13
N ASN A 193 22.58 -0.32 -18.14
CA ASN A 193 23.60 -0.94 -18.98
C ASN A 193 23.01 -1.39 -20.33
N SER A 194 21.83 -2.03 -20.30
CA SER A 194 21.14 -2.42 -21.53
C SER A 194 19.65 -2.59 -21.32
N VAL A 195 18.92 -2.35 -22.39
CA VAL A 195 17.48 -2.62 -22.52
C VAL A 195 17.25 -3.54 -23.69
N ASN A 196 16.42 -4.56 -23.53
CA ASN A 196 15.99 -5.44 -24.62
C ASN A 196 14.46 -5.53 -24.59
N VAL A 197 13.82 -5.09 -25.67
CA VAL A 197 12.38 -5.17 -25.91
C VAL A 197 12.15 -6.22 -27.00
N GLN A 198 11.51 -7.32 -26.62
CA GLN A 198 11.23 -8.44 -27.51
C GLN A 198 9.73 -8.62 -27.67
N PHE A 199 9.18 -8.23 -28.81
CA PHE A 199 7.81 -8.57 -29.19
C PHE A 199 7.77 -9.99 -29.76
N ILE A 200 6.83 -10.80 -29.28
CA ILE A 200 6.67 -12.19 -29.71
C ILE A 200 5.68 -12.28 -30.87
N ASP A 201 4.62 -11.49 -30.81
CA ASP A 201 3.56 -11.43 -31.84
C ASP A 201 3.94 -10.51 -33.02
N GLU A 202 4.84 -9.56 -32.83
CA GLU A 202 5.30 -8.61 -33.85
C GLU A 202 6.84 -8.44 -33.78
N PRO A 203 7.61 -9.46 -34.20
CA PRO A 203 9.09 -9.47 -34.04
C PRO A 203 9.81 -8.26 -34.64
N SER A 204 9.28 -7.67 -35.71
CA SER A 204 9.85 -6.46 -36.37
C SER A 204 9.87 -5.23 -35.45
N ARG A 205 9.03 -5.21 -34.39
CA ARG A 205 9.03 -4.13 -33.37
C ARG A 205 10.10 -4.33 -32.32
N SER A 206 10.78 -5.47 -32.28
CA SER A 206 11.77 -5.78 -31.26
C SER A 206 13.06 -4.97 -31.50
N PHE A 207 13.61 -4.47 -30.39
CA PHE A 207 14.86 -3.70 -30.45
C PHE A 207 15.65 -3.83 -29.15
N SER A 208 16.90 -3.43 -29.17
CA SER A 208 17.74 -3.34 -27.98
C SER A 208 18.59 -2.08 -28.00
N VAL A 209 18.83 -1.55 -26.81
CA VAL A 209 19.74 -0.44 -26.54
C VAL A 209 20.81 -0.94 -25.57
N LYS A 210 22.08 -0.86 -25.93
CA LYS A 210 23.18 -1.33 -25.08
C LYS A 210 24.27 -0.28 -24.95
N LYS A 211 24.72 -0.05 -23.73
CA LYS A 211 25.86 0.83 -23.42
C LYS A 211 27.13 0.26 -24.03
N ASN A 212 27.88 1.11 -24.74
CA ASN A 212 29.18 0.79 -25.30
C ASN A 212 30.17 1.90 -24.95
N LYS A 213 30.96 1.67 -23.90
CA LYS A 213 31.85 2.69 -23.31
C LYS A 213 31.04 3.94 -22.88
N GLN A 214 31.22 5.06 -23.57
CA GLN A 214 30.52 6.32 -23.30
C GLN A 214 29.27 6.53 -24.18
N ASN A 215 29.04 5.64 -25.16
CA ASN A 215 27.91 5.73 -26.10
C ASN A 215 26.94 4.55 -25.93
N PHE A 216 25.87 4.58 -26.70
CA PHE A 216 24.91 3.48 -26.78
C PHE A 216 24.80 2.99 -28.22
N ILE A 217 24.61 1.69 -28.40
CA ILE A 217 24.30 1.04 -29.69
C ILE A 217 22.84 0.62 -29.63
N VAL A 218 22.08 0.98 -30.68
CA VAL A 218 20.70 0.53 -30.86
C VAL A 218 20.69 -0.52 -31.99
N LYS A 219 19.99 -1.64 -31.71
CA LYS A 219 19.83 -2.73 -32.70
C LYS A 219 18.36 -3.05 -32.88
N GLN A 220 17.97 -3.39 -34.08
CA GLN A 220 16.70 -4.02 -34.42
C GLN A 220 17.01 -5.43 -34.98
N GLY A 221 16.58 -6.45 -34.26
CA GLY A 221 17.02 -7.83 -34.53
C GLY A 221 18.53 -7.96 -34.41
N LEU A 222 19.19 -8.43 -35.47
CA LEU A 222 20.65 -8.56 -35.56
C LEU A 222 21.35 -7.29 -36.11
N ASN A 223 20.60 -6.38 -36.71
CA ASN A 223 21.13 -5.21 -37.38
C ASN A 223 21.31 -4.03 -36.42
N SER A 224 22.52 -3.43 -36.45
CA SER A 224 22.73 -2.15 -35.76
C SER A 224 22.13 -1.03 -36.62
N LEU A 225 21.40 -0.10 -35.98
CA LEU A 225 20.90 1.08 -36.67
C LEU A 225 22.06 2.03 -36.96
N SER A 226 22.19 2.41 -38.22
CA SER A 226 23.35 3.18 -38.72
C SER A 226 23.32 4.66 -38.33
N VAL A 227 22.12 5.21 -38.11
CA VAL A 227 21.92 6.60 -37.74
C VAL A 227 20.99 6.66 -36.54
N VAL A 228 21.53 6.92 -35.35
CA VAL A 228 20.79 7.09 -34.14
C VAL A 228 21.22 8.38 -33.46
N ASP A 229 20.27 9.29 -33.27
CA ASP A 229 20.51 10.51 -32.53
C ASP A 229 20.69 10.20 -31.03
N THR A 230 21.81 10.63 -30.48
CA THR A 230 22.14 10.46 -29.06
C THR A 230 21.08 11.08 -28.16
N ALA A 231 20.51 12.22 -28.56
CA ALA A 231 19.44 12.86 -27.78
C ALA A 231 18.19 11.96 -27.68
N ASN A 232 17.85 11.23 -28.72
CA ASN A 232 16.74 10.30 -28.73
C ASN A 232 17.01 9.06 -27.84
N ILE A 233 18.25 8.60 -27.78
CA ILE A 233 18.64 7.53 -26.84
C ILE A 233 18.45 8.00 -25.41
N TYR A 234 18.93 9.20 -25.07
CA TYR A 234 18.74 9.74 -23.72
C TYR A 234 17.27 9.95 -23.38
N ARG A 235 16.44 10.47 -24.28
CA ARG A 235 14.99 10.60 -24.10
C ARG A 235 14.34 9.26 -23.83
N TYR A 236 14.71 8.23 -24.58
CA TYR A 236 14.22 6.86 -24.39
C TYR A 236 14.59 6.32 -23.00
N LEU A 237 15.87 6.45 -22.62
CA LEU A 237 16.36 5.93 -21.34
C LEU A 237 15.80 6.72 -20.13
N GLN A 238 15.52 8.01 -20.28
CA GLN A 238 14.86 8.81 -19.24
C GLN A 238 13.45 8.32 -18.92
N ALA A 239 12.77 7.62 -19.84
CA ALA A 239 11.46 7.04 -19.56
C ALA A 239 11.48 6.00 -18.43
N TYR A 240 12.65 5.43 -18.08
CA TYR A 240 12.81 4.48 -16.99
C TYR A 240 12.89 5.12 -15.59
N LYS A 241 12.88 6.46 -15.50
CA LYS A 241 13.00 7.19 -14.24
C LYS A 241 11.82 6.96 -13.29
N LYS A 242 10.61 6.71 -13.83
CA LYS A 242 9.40 6.53 -13.02
C LYS A 242 8.40 5.64 -13.76
N ILE A 243 8.58 4.33 -13.63
CA ILE A 243 7.66 3.33 -14.20
C ILE A 243 7.01 2.56 -13.05
N HIS A 244 5.70 2.48 -13.08
CA HIS A 244 4.90 1.83 -12.07
C HIS A 244 3.76 1.02 -12.70
N PHE A 245 3.30 0.00 -12.00
CA PHE A 245 2.06 -0.68 -12.38
C PHE A 245 0.84 0.06 -11.80
N ALA A 246 -0.31 -0.14 -12.41
CA ALA A 246 -1.55 0.53 -11.99
C ALA A 246 -2.16 -0.13 -10.76
N LEU A 247 -2.34 -1.45 -10.79
CA LEU A 247 -3.01 -2.21 -9.74
C LEU A 247 -2.37 -3.59 -9.56
N PRO A 248 -2.30 -4.11 -8.34
CA PRO A 248 -2.06 -5.53 -8.12
C PRO A 248 -3.22 -6.36 -8.67
N ASN A 249 -3.03 -7.66 -8.77
CA ASN A 249 -4.10 -8.55 -9.22
C ASN A 249 -5.18 -8.69 -8.13
N TYR A 250 -6.37 -8.14 -8.41
CA TYR A 250 -7.59 -8.34 -7.62
C TYR A 250 -8.61 -9.24 -8.33
N GLU A 251 -8.44 -9.49 -9.62
CA GLU A 251 -9.47 -10.05 -10.49
C GLU A 251 -9.32 -11.56 -10.73
N MET A 252 -8.08 -12.07 -10.66
CA MET A 252 -7.76 -13.43 -11.05
C MET A 252 -7.46 -14.34 -9.87
N SER A 253 -8.05 -15.53 -9.91
CA SER A 253 -7.71 -16.62 -9.00
C SER A 253 -6.28 -17.16 -9.26
N PRO A 254 -5.68 -17.87 -8.31
CA PRO A 254 -4.35 -18.49 -8.50
C PRO A 254 -4.26 -19.37 -9.75
N ARG A 255 -5.30 -20.16 -10.05
CA ARG A 255 -5.34 -21.01 -11.26
C ARG A 255 -5.32 -20.20 -12.55
N GLN A 256 -6.04 -19.08 -12.61
CA GLN A 256 -6.02 -18.16 -13.76
C GLN A 256 -4.66 -17.48 -13.90
N CYS A 257 -4.03 -17.05 -12.80
CA CYS A 257 -2.67 -16.52 -12.81
C CYS A 257 -1.67 -17.53 -13.38
N ASP A 258 -1.75 -18.80 -12.98
CA ASP A 258 -0.87 -19.85 -13.47
C ASP A 258 -1.11 -20.15 -14.96
N SER A 259 -2.35 -20.06 -15.44
CA SER A 259 -2.67 -20.16 -16.86
C SER A 259 -2.01 -19.06 -17.68
N ILE A 260 -2.06 -17.80 -17.21
CA ILE A 260 -1.37 -16.68 -17.86
C ILE A 260 0.14 -16.90 -17.87
N LYS A 261 0.74 -17.33 -16.76
CA LYS A 261 2.18 -17.58 -16.68
C LYS A 261 2.67 -18.62 -17.68
N LYS A 262 1.82 -19.59 -18.01
CA LYS A 262 2.10 -20.65 -19.01
C LYS A 262 1.85 -20.23 -20.45
N SER A 263 1.09 -19.14 -20.68
CA SER A 263 0.82 -18.63 -22.03
C SER A 263 2.02 -17.86 -22.60
N LEU A 264 1.99 -17.60 -23.92
CA LEU A 264 3.02 -16.78 -24.57
C LEU A 264 2.76 -15.29 -24.26
N PRO A 265 3.75 -14.56 -23.75
CA PRO A 265 3.65 -13.11 -23.62
C PRO A 265 3.67 -12.44 -24.99
N PHE A 266 2.97 -11.31 -25.16
CA PHE A 266 3.09 -10.52 -26.39
C PHE A 266 4.43 -9.78 -26.44
N CYS A 267 4.97 -9.40 -25.27
CA CYS A 267 6.24 -8.68 -25.17
C CYS A 267 7.01 -9.09 -23.91
N LYS A 268 8.34 -9.12 -24.03
CA LYS A 268 9.29 -9.24 -22.92
C LYS A 268 10.15 -7.98 -22.88
N LEU A 269 10.27 -7.37 -21.72
CA LEU A 269 11.16 -6.24 -21.47
C LEU A 269 12.21 -6.65 -20.45
N GLN A 270 13.48 -6.65 -20.85
CA GLN A 270 14.61 -6.92 -19.97
C GLN A 270 15.47 -5.67 -19.82
N VAL A 271 15.71 -5.26 -18.59
CA VAL A 271 16.60 -4.14 -18.25
C VAL A 271 17.75 -4.66 -17.40
N ASN A 272 18.96 -4.49 -17.87
CA ASN A 272 20.17 -4.80 -17.11
C ASN A 272 20.81 -3.51 -16.64
N GLN A 273 21.08 -3.44 -15.33
CA GLN A 273 21.68 -2.28 -14.70
C GLN A 273 23.21 -2.41 -14.64
N THR A 274 23.88 -1.29 -14.47
CA THR A 274 25.35 -1.22 -14.35
C THR A 274 25.88 -1.93 -13.10
N ASN A 275 25.06 -2.06 -12.04
CA ASN A 275 25.37 -2.80 -10.82
C ASN A 275 25.18 -4.33 -10.94
N GLY A 276 24.84 -4.84 -12.13
CA GLY A 276 24.61 -6.26 -12.40
C GLY A 276 23.17 -6.75 -12.16
N LYS A 277 22.28 -5.92 -11.61
CA LYS A 277 20.87 -6.27 -11.41
C LYS A 277 20.19 -6.39 -12.78
N SER A 278 19.39 -7.46 -12.96
CA SER A 278 18.59 -7.69 -14.17
C SER A 278 17.11 -7.79 -13.79
N THR A 279 16.27 -7.06 -14.50
CA THR A 279 14.82 -7.07 -14.34
C THR A 279 14.18 -7.54 -15.64
N LEU A 280 13.45 -8.65 -15.59
CA LEU A 280 12.70 -9.20 -16.73
C LEU A 280 11.20 -9.07 -16.42
N LEU A 281 10.48 -8.39 -17.30
CA LEU A 281 9.03 -8.28 -17.32
C LEU A 281 8.45 -9.09 -18.45
N LYS A 282 7.40 -9.88 -18.20
CA LYS A 282 6.63 -10.60 -19.21
C LYS A 282 5.23 -10.00 -19.28
N MET A 283 4.80 -9.58 -20.46
CA MET A 283 3.58 -8.81 -20.67
C MET A 283 2.57 -9.63 -21.48
N TYR A 284 1.32 -9.62 -21.02
CA TYR A 284 0.23 -10.45 -21.58
C TYR A 284 -0.98 -9.57 -21.85
N ARG A 285 -1.61 -9.75 -23.02
CA ARG A 285 -2.81 -8.99 -23.37
C ARG A 285 -3.99 -9.39 -22.48
N ILE A 286 -4.85 -8.43 -22.20
CA ILE A 286 -6.12 -8.64 -21.51
C ILE A 286 -7.21 -8.70 -22.61
N LYS A 287 -8.13 -9.65 -22.51
CA LYS A 287 -9.32 -9.65 -23.36
C LYS A 287 -10.24 -8.49 -22.96
N ALA A 288 -10.80 -7.81 -23.94
CA ALA A 288 -11.82 -6.79 -23.69
C ALA A 288 -13.00 -7.40 -22.92
N LYS A 289 -13.54 -6.67 -21.94
CA LYS A 289 -14.71 -7.12 -21.16
C LYS A 289 -16.02 -6.86 -21.90
N GLU A 290 -16.01 -5.83 -22.75
CA GLU A 290 -17.13 -5.37 -23.58
C GLU A 290 -16.64 -5.17 -25.01
N GLU A 291 -17.54 -4.84 -25.92
CA GLU A 291 -17.20 -4.46 -27.28
C GLU A 291 -16.45 -3.13 -27.28
N GLU A 292 -15.14 -3.19 -27.16
CA GLU A 292 -14.28 -2.02 -27.29
C GLU A 292 -14.03 -1.72 -28.78
N ARG A 293 -13.95 -0.42 -29.13
CA ARG A 293 -13.60 0.04 -30.47
C ARG A 293 -12.30 0.82 -30.45
N ASN A 294 -11.46 0.62 -31.47
CA ASN A 294 -10.26 1.43 -31.64
C ASN A 294 -10.63 2.85 -32.16
N GLU A 295 -9.62 3.69 -32.34
CA GLU A 295 -9.77 5.06 -32.87
C GLU A 295 -10.39 5.13 -34.26
N PHE A 296 -10.40 4.03 -35.02
CA PHE A 296 -11.04 3.90 -36.33
C PHE A 296 -12.45 3.33 -36.26
N GLY A 297 -12.99 3.09 -35.04
CA GLY A 297 -14.32 2.52 -34.84
C GLY A 297 -14.43 1.01 -35.04
N GLU A 298 -13.31 0.29 -35.24
CA GLU A 298 -13.28 -1.15 -35.42
C GLU A 298 -13.36 -1.87 -34.06
N LEU A 299 -14.11 -2.96 -33.98
CA LEU A 299 -14.19 -3.81 -32.80
C LEU A 299 -12.84 -4.45 -32.49
N VAL A 300 -12.40 -4.31 -31.25
CA VAL A 300 -11.18 -4.91 -30.74
C VAL A 300 -11.49 -5.92 -29.63
N ASN A 301 -10.87 -7.08 -29.71
CA ASN A 301 -11.06 -8.18 -28.75
C ASN A 301 -10.13 -8.07 -27.52
N MET A 302 -9.33 -7.01 -27.45
CA MET A 302 -8.34 -6.82 -26.39
C MET A 302 -8.52 -5.45 -25.74
N ASP A 303 -8.29 -5.39 -24.42
CA ASP A 303 -8.24 -4.15 -23.66
C ASP A 303 -7.15 -3.23 -24.25
N MET A 304 -7.54 -2.05 -24.72
CA MET A 304 -6.64 -1.08 -25.34
C MET A 304 -5.87 -0.24 -24.32
N ASN A 305 -6.29 -0.24 -23.06
CA ASN A 305 -5.73 0.58 -22.00
C ASN A 305 -4.80 -0.19 -21.08
N ASN A 306 -5.07 -1.49 -20.86
CA ASN A 306 -4.37 -2.27 -19.85
C ASN A 306 -3.84 -3.61 -20.38
N PHE A 307 -2.83 -4.12 -19.71
CA PHE A 307 -2.26 -5.44 -19.92
C PHE A 307 -1.79 -6.06 -18.60
N TRP A 308 -1.65 -7.38 -18.56
CA TRP A 308 -1.05 -8.08 -17.43
C TRP A 308 0.46 -8.11 -17.55
N CYS A 309 1.16 -7.89 -16.44
CA CYS A 309 2.62 -8.00 -16.35
C CYS A 309 3.01 -8.93 -15.21
N ILE A 310 3.93 -9.86 -15.48
CA ILE A 310 4.59 -10.67 -14.45
C ILE A 310 5.90 -9.99 -14.08
N LEU A 311 6.00 -9.64 -12.78
CA LEU A 311 7.18 -9.06 -12.17
C LEU A 311 8.26 -10.13 -11.87
N PRO A 312 9.53 -9.76 -11.60
CA PRO A 312 10.58 -10.71 -11.27
C PRO A 312 10.30 -11.63 -10.09
N ASN A 313 9.53 -11.15 -9.11
CA ASN A 313 9.07 -11.92 -7.95
C ASN A 313 7.89 -12.88 -8.26
N GLY A 314 7.47 -12.99 -9.52
CA GLY A 314 6.38 -13.84 -9.97
C GLY A 314 4.97 -13.29 -9.73
N GLN A 315 4.84 -12.07 -9.19
CA GLN A 315 3.55 -11.42 -9.02
C GLN A 315 2.96 -10.97 -10.35
N LEU A 316 1.65 -11.19 -10.52
CA LEU A 316 0.86 -10.68 -11.64
C LEU A 316 0.27 -9.32 -11.26
N VAL A 317 0.54 -8.30 -12.07
CA VAL A 317 0.06 -6.93 -11.86
C VAL A 317 -0.58 -6.40 -13.13
N LYS A 318 -1.53 -5.47 -12.99
CA LYS A 318 -2.14 -4.75 -14.12
C LYS A 318 -1.35 -3.49 -14.40
N CYS A 319 -0.90 -3.35 -15.64
CA CYS A 319 -0.16 -2.21 -16.16
C CYS A 319 -0.98 -1.47 -17.22
N GLN A 320 -0.69 -0.20 -17.43
CA GLN A 320 -1.32 0.64 -18.44
C GLN A 320 -0.39 0.85 -19.64
N TYR A 321 -0.92 0.72 -20.84
CA TYR A 321 -0.16 1.02 -22.08
C TYR A 321 0.36 2.44 -22.07
N PHE A 322 -0.40 3.41 -21.61
CA PHE A 322 0.04 4.80 -21.50
C PHE A 322 1.37 4.97 -20.76
N VAL A 323 1.56 4.23 -19.66
CA VAL A 323 2.79 4.27 -18.87
C VAL A 323 3.94 3.54 -19.54
N PHE A 324 3.64 2.43 -20.24
CA PHE A 324 4.66 1.55 -20.82
C PHE A 324 4.99 1.83 -22.29
N ASN A 325 4.11 2.48 -23.05
CA ASN A 325 4.36 2.83 -24.46
C ASN A 325 5.70 3.56 -24.68
N PRO A 326 6.10 4.52 -23.82
CA PRO A 326 7.44 5.13 -23.94
C PRO A 326 8.60 4.13 -23.89
N LEU A 327 8.42 2.95 -23.28
CA LEU A 327 9.43 1.91 -23.20
C LEU A 327 9.36 0.93 -24.40
N LEU A 328 8.16 0.72 -24.95
CA LEU A 328 7.87 -0.34 -25.91
C LEU A 328 7.90 0.16 -27.37
N LEU A 329 7.59 1.44 -27.60
CA LEU A 329 7.48 2.01 -28.95
C LEU A 329 8.82 2.60 -29.41
N GLY A 330 9.82 1.73 -29.62
CA GLY A 330 11.17 2.14 -30.01
C GLY A 330 11.23 2.99 -31.28
N HIS A 331 10.33 2.75 -32.25
CA HIS A 331 10.26 3.51 -33.49
C HIS A 331 9.95 5.00 -33.31
N VAL A 332 9.34 5.38 -32.19
CA VAL A 332 9.10 6.80 -31.85
C VAL A 332 10.43 7.53 -31.60
N TYR A 333 11.40 6.84 -31.03
CA TYR A 333 12.72 7.41 -30.71
C TYR A 333 13.75 7.08 -31.80
N PHE A 334 13.57 5.96 -32.51
CA PHE A 334 14.49 5.44 -33.49
C PHE A 334 13.81 5.30 -34.86
N PRO A 335 13.66 6.41 -35.63
CA PRO A 335 12.92 6.40 -36.89
C PRO A 335 13.54 5.49 -37.99
N ALA A 336 14.82 5.12 -37.84
CA ALA A 336 15.49 4.16 -38.73
C ALA A 336 15.00 2.70 -38.55
N MET A 337 14.15 2.40 -37.54
CA MET A 337 13.53 1.09 -37.38
C MET A 337 12.52 0.84 -38.52
N VAL A 338 12.71 -0.28 -39.21
CA VAL A 338 11.79 -0.75 -40.25
C VAL A 338 10.69 -1.58 -39.59
N LEU A 339 9.43 -1.11 -39.63
CA LEU A 339 8.28 -1.86 -39.16
C LEU A 339 7.55 -2.51 -40.34
N GLU A 340 7.33 -3.82 -40.26
CA GLU A 340 6.47 -4.50 -41.22
C GLU A 340 5.04 -3.98 -41.07
N LYS A 341 4.45 -3.55 -42.19
CA LYS A 341 3.01 -3.21 -42.21
C LYS A 341 2.23 -4.51 -42.08
N LYS A 342 1.42 -4.66 -41.06
CA LYS A 342 0.44 -5.74 -41.01
C LYS A 342 -0.47 -5.64 -42.22
N PRO A 343 -0.67 -6.74 -42.99
CA PRO A 343 -1.73 -6.74 -43.99
C PRO A 343 -3.04 -6.45 -43.33
N PRO A 344 -3.94 -5.70 -43.96
CA PRO A 344 -5.26 -5.45 -43.41
C PRO A 344 -5.92 -6.78 -43.08
N THR A 345 -6.31 -6.98 -41.81
CA THR A 345 -7.12 -8.14 -41.42
C THR A 345 -8.44 -8.08 -42.18
N LYS A 346 -8.62 -9.07 -43.09
CA LYS A 346 -9.88 -9.29 -43.80
C LYS A 346 -10.97 -9.74 -42.80
#